data_cbafe27df1ec7ce475f6e9f0d857ca01
#
_entry.id   cbafe27df1ec7ce475f6e9f0d857ca01
#
_cell.length_a   1.000
_cell.length_b   1.000
_cell.length_c   1.000
_cell.angle_alpha   90.00
_cell.angle_beta   90.00
_cell.angle_gamma   90.00
#
_symmetry.space_group_name_H-M   'P 1'
#
loop_
_entity.id
_entity.type
_entity.pdbx_description
1 polymer ?
#
loop_
_entity_poly.entity_id
_entity_poly.type
_entity_poly.pdbx_seq_one_letter_code
_entity_poly.pdbx_strand_id
1 'polypeptide(L)'
;MAAQTNPRKGFITGILSGATWGLDAVMLGAVMLMAPFVENPVLLLSGGVLCSAMHDVFSAAWLFAYMGSKGRIKEFSSAIKTKDGRWCVLAAIFGGPLAMTFYTLAIATGGAALAASVTAFTHY
;
A
#
# COMPACT_ATOMS: atom_id res chain seq x y z
N MET A 1 -15.17 -16.88 -21.47
CA MET A 1 -16.33 -16.05 -21.05
C MET A 1 -15.76 -14.80 -20.40
N ALA A 2 -15.84 -13.65 -21.07
CA ALA A 2 -15.45 -12.37 -20.47
C ALA A 2 -16.47 -12.04 -19.37
N ALA A 3 -16.01 -11.92 -18.13
CA ALA A 3 -16.83 -11.49 -17.02
C ALA A 3 -17.41 -10.10 -17.40
N GLN A 4 -18.72 -9.96 -17.46
CA GLN A 4 -19.37 -8.66 -17.66
C GLN A 4 -19.02 -7.78 -16.44
N THR A 5 -18.03 -6.93 -16.61
CA THR A 5 -17.66 -5.96 -15.59
C THR A 5 -18.73 -4.88 -15.56
N ASN A 6 -19.48 -4.82 -14.46
CA ASN A 6 -20.46 -3.76 -14.25
C ASN A 6 -19.72 -2.43 -14.02
N PRO A 7 -19.78 -1.45 -14.94
CA PRO A 7 -18.98 -0.24 -14.87
C PRO A 7 -19.29 0.59 -13.61
N ARG A 8 -20.53 0.54 -13.11
CA ARG A 8 -20.91 1.23 -11.85
C ARG A 8 -20.20 0.64 -10.63
N LYS A 9 -20.05 -0.68 -10.58
CA LYS A 9 -19.30 -1.33 -9.47
C LYS A 9 -17.82 -0.94 -9.52
N GLY A 10 -17.22 -0.95 -10.72
CA GLY A 10 -15.85 -0.52 -10.90
C GLY A 10 -15.63 0.93 -10.44
N PHE A 11 -16.53 1.83 -10.82
CA PHE A 11 -16.45 3.24 -10.43
C PHE A 11 -16.58 3.44 -8.91
N ILE A 12 -17.56 2.80 -8.26
CA ILE A 12 -17.76 2.90 -6.81
C ILE A 12 -16.55 2.32 -6.05
N THR A 13 -16.04 1.15 -6.46
CA THR A 13 -14.87 0.55 -5.83
C THR A 13 -13.61 1.39 -6.03
N GLY A 14 -13.46 2.05 -7.19
CA GLY A 14 -12.37 3.00 -7.43
C GLY A 14 -12.42 4.20 -6.51
N ILE A 15 -13.59 4.83 -6.35
CA ILE A 15 -13.76 5.96 -5.41
C ILE A 15 -13.46 5.52 -3.98
N LEU A 16 -14.00 4.38 -3.53
CA LEU A 16 -13.75 3.88 -2.18
C LEU A 16 -12.26 3.58 -1.95
N SER A 17 -11.60 2.97 -2.93
CA SER A 17 -10.17 2.70 -2.86
C SER A 17 -9.35 3.98 -2.77
N GLY A 18 -9.66 4.98 -3.61
CA GLY A 18 -8.99 6.28 -3.55
C GLY A 18 -9.23 7.02 -2.23
N ALA A 19 -10.44 6.98 -1.70
CA ALA A 19 -10.77 7.61 -0.42
C ALA A 19 -10.04 6.93 0.76
N THR A 20 -9.98 5.59 0.77
CA THR A 20 -9.24 4.85 1.81
C THR A 20 -7.74 5.10 1.73
N TRP A 21 -7.18 5.17 0.53
CA TRP A 21 -5.77 5.52 0.37
C TRP A 21 -5.47 6.96 0.82
N GLY A 22 -6.31 7.92 0.43
CA GLY A 22 -6.17 9.30 0.91
C GLY A 22 -6.22 9.41 2.44
N LEU A 23 -7.11 8.65 3.08
CA LEU A 23 -7.21 8.59 4.53
C LEU A 23 -5.93 8.01 5.15
N ASP A 24 -5.38 6.93 4.59
CA ASP A 24 -4.11 6.34 5.02
C ASP A 24 -2.97 7.36 4.98
N ALA A 25 -2.84 8.09 3.88
CA ALA A 25 -1.83 9.14 3.73
C ALA A 25 -1.95 10.24 4.79
N VAL A 26 -3.18 10.67 5.10
CA VAL A 26 -3.44 11.68 6.14
C VAL A 26 -3.08 11.14 7.53
N MET A 27 -3.44 9.89 7.82
CA MET A 27 -3.10 9.25 9.11
C MET A 27 -1.59 9.09 9.28
N LEU A 28 -0.90 8.63 8.27
CA LEU A 28 0.58 8.55 8.27
C LEU A 28 1.21 9.93 8.47
N GLY A 29 0.74 10.93 7.75
CA GLY A 29 1.19 12.31 7.91
C GLY A 29 0.98 12.83 9.34
N ALA A 30 -0.18 12.56 9.94
CA ALA A 30 -0.47 12.94 11.31
C ALA A 30 0.47 12.25 12.32
N VAL A 31 0.75 10.97 12.15
CA VAL A 31 1.69 10.22 13.00
C VAL A 31 3.10 10.80 12.91
N MET A 32 3.57 11.15 11.70
CA MET A 32 4.90 11.73 11.51
C MET A 32 5.06 13.13 12.13
N LEU A 33 3.95 13.84 12.38
CA LEU A 33 3.94 15.13 13.07
C LEU A 33 3.89 15.00 14.60
N MET A 34 3.74 13.79 15.14
CA MET A 34 3.73 13.55 16.58
C MET A 34 5.15 13.36 17.13
N ALA A 35 5.35 13.72 18.41
CA ALA A 35 6.53 13.30 19.15
C ALA A 35 6.55 11.75 19.25
N PRO A 36 7.71 11.10 19.14
CA PRO A 36 9.06 11.66 19.05
C PRO A 36 9.56 11.93 17.61
N PHE A 37 8.74 11.71 16.58
CA PHE A 37 9.18 11.77 15.17
C PHE A 37 9.59 13.19 14.75
N VAL A 38 8.74 14.18 15.09
CA VAL A 38 8.99 15.59 14.72
C VAL A 38 10.20 16.20 15.41
N GLU A 39 10.55 15.67 16.59
CA GLU A 39 11.64 16.22 17.42
C GLU A 39 13.03 15.66 17.04
N ASN A 40 13.07 14.54 16.31
CA ASN A 40 14.31 13.86 15.97
C ASN A 40 14.36 13.48 14.48
N PRO A 41 15.23 14.14 13.68
CA PRO A 41 15.33 13.85 12.24
C PRO A 41 15.66 12.40 11.91
N VAL A 42 16.43 11.72 12.76
CA VAL A 42 16.76 10.30 12.57
C VAL A 42 15.51 9.43 12.77
N LEU A 43 14.69 9.74 13.77
CA LEU A 43 13.44 9.06 14.01
C LEU A 43 12.41 9.37 12.94
N LEU A 44 12.40 10.58 12.39
CA LEU A 44 11.53 10.94 11.27
C LEU A 44 11.82 10.07 10.03
N LEU A 45 13.08 9.91 9.67
CA LEU A 45 13.50 9.09 8.53
C LEU A 45 13.29 7.60 8.79
N SER A 46 13.74 7.10 9.94
CA SER A 46 13.57 5.69 10.31
C SER A 46 12.12 5.33 10.59
N GLY A 47 11.32 6.28 11.09
CA GLY A 47 9.89 6.14 11.30
C GLY A 47 9.13 5.88 10.01
N GLY A 48 9.49 6.54 8.91
CA GLY A 48 8.93 6.27 7.60
C GLY A 48 9.12 4.82 7.16
N VAL A 49 10.35 4.29 7.32
CA VAL A 49 10.66 2.89 7.01
C VAL A 49 9.89 1.93 7.93
N LEU A 50 9.83 2.23 9.22
CA LEU A 50 9.11 1.41 10.19
C LEU A 50 7.60 1.37 9.91
N CYS A 51 7.00 2.53 9.66
CA CYS A 51 5.57 2.61 9.31
C CYS A 51 5.26 1.84 8.03
N SER A 52 6.11 1.95 7.00
CA SER A 52 5.99 1.18 5.77
C SER A 52 6.04 -0.33 6.05
N ALA A 53 7.03 -0.78 6.81
CA ALA A 53 7.17 -2.19 7.15
C ALA A 53 5.96 -2.73 7.94
N MET A 54 5.48 -1.96 8.92
CA MET A 54 4.28 -2.34 9.69
C MET A 54 3.03 -2.38 8.80
N HIS A 55 2.83 -1.39 7.95
CA HIS A 55 1.73 -1.36 6.98
C HIS A 55 1.72 -2.63 6.12
N ASP A 56 2.87 -3.00 5.55
CA ASP A 56 2.98 -4.17 4.68
C ASP A 56 2.73 -5.48 5.44
N VAL A 57 3.25 -5.61 6.67
CA VAL A 57 3.02 -6.79 7.52
C VAL A 57 1.53 -6.94 7.88
N PHE A 58 0.87 -5.86 8.31
CA PHE A 58 -0.55 -5.90 8.65
C PHE A 58 -1.42 -6.16 7.42
N SER A 59 -1.11 -5.55 6.29
CA SER A 59 -1.82 -5.78 5.02
C SER A 59 -1.68 -7.23 4.57
N ALA A 60 -0.47 -7.80 4.64
CA ALA A 60 -0.23 -9.19 4.32
C ALA A 60 -0.98 -10.13 5.27
N ALA A 61 -0.92 -9.89 6.58
CA ALA A 61 -1.63 -10.68 7.59
C ALA A 61 -3.15 -10.68 7.33
N TRP A 62 -3.72 -9.50 7.04
CA TRP A 62 -5.14 -9.35 6.71
C TRP A 62 -5.52 -10.12 5.45
N LEU A 63 -4.73 -10.00 4.38
CA LEU A 63 -4.96 -10.73 3.13
C LEU A 63 -4.88 -12.24 3.34
N PHE A 64 -3.89 -12.73 4.09
CA PHE A 64 -3.77 -14.15 4.40
C PHE A 64 -4.97 -14.66 5.22
N ALA A 65 -5.42 -13.90 6.22
CA ALA A 65 -6.62 -14.23 7.00
C ALA A 65 -7.87 -14.28 6.11
N TYR A 66 -8.03 -13.29 5.23
CA TYR A 66 -9.14 -13.26 4.27
C TYR A 66 -9.09 -14.44 3.28
N MET A 67 -7.94 -14.73 2.70
CA MET A 67 -7.78 -15.88 1.79
C MET A 67 -7.98 -17.21 2.52
N GLY A 68 -7.55 -17.30 3.78
CA GLY A 68 -7.77 -18.43 4.65
C GLY A 68 -9.26 -18.69 4.90
N SER A 69 -10.01 -17.63 5.24
CA SER A 69 -11.46 -17.71 5.45
C SER A 69 -12.24 -18.14 4.19
N LYS A 70 -11.68 -17.89 3.01
CA LYS A 70 -12.25 -18.32 1.71
C LYS A 70 -11.72 -19.66 1.22
N GLY A 71 -10.80 -20.30 1.95
CA GLY A 71 -10.19 -21.58 1.55
C GLY A 71 -9.27 -21.49 0.31
N ARG A 72 -8.83 -20.27 -0.07
CA ARG A 72 -8.10 -19.99 -1.33
C ARG A 72 -6.57 -19.96 -1.17
N ILE A 73 -6.03 -20.33 -0.04
CA ILE A 73 -4.56 -20.33 0.19
C ILE A 73 -3.83 -21.21 -0.80
N LYS A 74 -4.43 -22.35 -1.20
CA LYS A 74 -3.83 -23.27 -2.19
C LYS A 74 -3.70 -22.62 -3.57
N GLU A 75 -4.66 -21.78 -3.96
CA GLU A 75 -4.61 -21.05 -5.24
C GLU A 75 -3.44 -20.07 -5.25
N PHE A 76 -3.21 -19.34 -4.16
CA PHE A 76 -2.07 -18.45 -4.00
C PHE A 76 -0.74 -19.21 -4.11
N SER A 77 -0.59 -20.33 -3.38
CA SER A 77 0.61 -21.16 -3.44
C SER A 77 0.87 -21.71 -4.84
N SER A 78 -0.17 -22.05 -5.59
CA SER A 78 -0.04 -22.53 -6.96
C SER A 78 0.31 -21.39 -7.93
N ALA A 79 -0.28 -20.20 -7.76
CA ALA A 79 -0.02 -19.04 -8.59
C ALA A 79 1.45 -18.58 -8.53
N ILE A 80 2.05 -18.53 -7.34
CA ILE A 80 3.47 -18.14 -7.16
C ILE A 80 4.44 -19.07 -7.91
N LYS A 81 4.08 -20.33 -8.11
CA LYS A 81 4.92 -21.31 -8.80
C LYS A 81 4.96 -21.09 -10.32
N THR A 82 4.01 -20.37 -10.88
CA THR A 82 3.98 -20.03 -12.31
C THR A 82 5.02 -18.97 -12.66
N LYS A 83 5.41 -18.90 -13.94
CA LYS A 83 6.33 -17.86 -14.43
C LYS A 83 5.77 -16.46 -14.19
N ASP A 84 4.50 -16.25 -14.50
CA ASP A 84 3.82 -14.97 -14.33
C ASP A 84 3.69 -14.60 -12.85
N GLY A 85 3.38 -15.58 -11.98
CA GLY A 85 3.34 -15.38 -10.54
C GLY A 85 4.67 -14.93 -9.95
N ARG A 86 5.79 -15.46 -10.45
CA ARG A 86 7.14 -15.00 -10.02
C ARG A 86 7.43 -13.56 -10.43
N TRP A 87 7.02 -13.17 -11.64
CA TRP A 87 7.13 -11.77 -12.08
C TRP A 87 6.23 -10.85 -11.24
N CYS A 88 5.02 -11.31 -10.88
CA CYS A 88 4.15 -10.57 -9.96
C CYS A 88 4.78 -10.41 -8.57
N VAL A 89 5.43 -11.44 -8.03
CA VAL A 89 6.15 -11.35 -6.74
C VAL A 89 7.29 -10.33 -6.83
N LEU A 90 8.08 -10.38 -7.91
CA LEU A 90 9.16 -9.42 -8.11
C LEU A 90 8.61 -7.98 -8.22
N ALA A 91 7.57 -7.78 -9.02
CA ALA A 91 6.90 -6.48 -9.13
C ALA A 91 6.32 -6.00 -7.79
N ALA A 92 5.78 -6.91 -6.97
CA ALA A 92 5.26 -6.59 -5.65
C ALA A 92 6.35 -6.15 -4.65
N ILE A 93 7.57 -6.70 -4.75
CA ILE A 93 8.70 -6.26 -3.92
C ILE A 93 9.09 -4.81 -4.25
N PHE A 94 9.13 -4.46 -5.53
CA PHE A 94 9.45 -3.10 -5.95
C PHE A 94 8.27 -2.13 -5.73
N GLY A 95 7.05 -2.55 -6.02
CA GLY A 95 5.84 -1.73 -5.90
C GLY A 95 5.27 -1.65 -4.47
N GLY A 96 5.57 -2.61 -3.61
CA GLY A 96 5.18 -2.63 -2.20
C GLY A 96 6.26 -1.98 -1.30
N PRO A 97 7.13 -2.77 -0.65
CA PRO A 97 8.01 -2.26 0.40
C PRO A 97 8.90 -1.10 -0.05
N LEU A 98 9.47 -1.20 -1.27
CA LEU A 98 10.39 -0.17 -1.76
C LEU A 98 9.65 1.13 -2.09
N ALA A 99 8.58 1.04 -2.87
CA ALA A 99 7.78 2.21 -3.24
C ALA A 99 7.11 2.84 -2.01
N MET A 100 6.61 2.02 -1.07
CA MET A 100 5.98 2.49 0.15
C MET A 100 6.98 3.20 1.07
N THR A 101 8.24 2.73 1.15
CA THR A 101 9.30 3.41 1.88
C THR A 101 9.56 4.82 1.33
N PHE A 102 9.68 4.96 0.00
CA PHE A 102 9.83 6.28 -0.62
C PHE A 102 8.59 7.16 -0.46
N TYR A 103 7.41 6.57 -0.51
CA TYR A 103 6.15 7.29 -0.30
C TYR A 103 6.03 7.84 1.12
N THR A 104 6.30 7.03 2.14
CA THR A 104 6.28 7.49 3.54
C THR A 104 7.35 8.52 3.82
N LEU A 105 8.53 8.39 3.18
CA LEU A 105 9.58 9.39 3.27
C LEU A 105 9.16 10.71 2.61
N ALA A 106 8.48 10.67 1.47
CA ALA A 106 7.93 11.84 0.81
C ALA A 106 6.85 12.53 1.67
N ILE A 107 6.03 11.77 2.38
CA ILE A 107 5.06 12.30 3.36
C ILE A 107 5.79 13.02 4.50
N ALA A 108 6.82 12.40 5.06
CA ALA A 108 7.59 12.94 6.18
C ALA A 108 8.32 14.24 5.83
N THR A 109 8.79 14.39 4.59
CA THR A 109 9.59 15.55 4.15
C THR A 109 8.79 16.59 3.38
N GLY A 110 7.83 16.19 2.56
CA GLY A 110 7.04 17.06 1.68
C GLY A 110 5.58 17.23 2.08
N GLY A 111 5.11 16.42 3.02
CA GLY A 111 3.72 16.38 3.46
C GLY A 111 2.82 15.46 2.65
N ALA A 112 1.75 14.98 3.28
CA ALA A 112 0.84 13.98 2.73
C ALA A 112 0.15 14.43 1.43
N ALA A 113 -0.24 15.70 1.35
CA ALA A 113 -0.93 16.23 0.18
C ALA A 113 -0.06 16.22 -1.08
N LEU A 114 1.22 16.60 -0.97
CA LEU A 114 2.16 16.59 -2.07
C LEU A 114 2.46 15.15 -2.52
N ALA A 115 2.77 14.27 -1.57
CA ALA A 115 3.07 12.86 -1.86
C ALA A 115 1.89 12.17 -2.56
N ALA A 116 0.66 12.33 -2.05
CA ALA A 116 -0.54 11.77 -2.65
C ALA A 116 -0.83 12.34 -4.05
N SER A 117 -0.63 13.65 -4.25
CA SER A 117 -0.84 14.29 -5.55
C SER A 117 0.13 13.75 -6.62
N VAL A 118 1.42 13.65 -6.30
CA VAL A 118 2.42 13.11 -7.24
C VAL A 118 2.12 11.65 -7.57
N THR A 119 1.75 10.85 -6.57
CA THR A 119 1.42 9.43 -6.79
C THR A 119 0.18 9.26 -7.67
N ALA A 120 -0.81 10.15 -7.55
CA ALA A 120 -2.02 10.09 -8.38
C ALA A 120 -1.71 10.24 -9.89
N PHE A 121 -0.67 11.01 -10.26
CA PHE A 121 -0.25 11.15 -11.67
C PHE A 121 0.45 9.91 -12.24
N THR A 122 0.96 9.01 -11.42
CA THR A 122 1.67 7.80 -11.91
C THR A 122 0.72 6.66 -12.29
N HIS A 123 -0.58 6.79 -12.02
CA HIS A 123 -1.60 5.78 -12.31
C HIS A 123 -2.38 6.04 -13.62
N TYR A 124 -1.96 7.02 -14.41
CA TYR A 124 -2.45 7.30 -15.77
C TYR A 124 -1.34 7.05 -16.78
#